data_46e1184c343ebb6cc7ab75fc68508680
#
_entry.id   46e1184c343ebb6cc7ab75fc68508680
#
_cell.length_a   1.000
_cell.length_b   1.000
_cell.length_c   1.000
_cell.angle_alpha   90.00
_cell.angle_beta   90.00
_cell.angle_gamma   90.00
#
_symmetry.space_group_name_H-M   'P 1'
#
loop_
_entity.id
_entity.type
_entity.pdbx_description
1 polymer ?
#
loop_
_entity_poly.entity_id
_entity_poly.type
_entity_poly.pdbx_seq_one_letter_code
_entity_poly.pdbx_strand_id
1 'polypeptide(L)'
;ILLYPAQKQTTTHDIHILLLERGNKQPLPMATCVLNPLGAYAATDMEGKAVLKNVPTGKYILNISYVGFETVQREINVEQNLDLTIRMSPTSLALKEVVVVAKQNAAGESTSSIIGRQAIDHLQAMSLDDVMQLIPGHLMKNTDLTSRSNVQLRTLVNNNTNAFGSSIIMDGVPMSNNGTLSQGGFSSTAFVGTDLRQISADDIESVEIIRGIPSAEYGDLTSGLVVVHSKIGQTPWQIKGKINPGTMNYSLGKGLRLNKDAGILNFNLDYAQAWGDPRQKTKSFDRYTFSLGYSKDLSRI
;
A
#
# COMPACT_ATOMS: atom_id res chain seq x y z
N ILE A 1 -49.23 45.22 26.36
CA ILE A 1 -48.90 43.93 26.97
C ILE A 1 -48.02 43.21 25.98
N LEU A 2 -46.69 43.21 26.21
CA LEU A 2 -45.69 42.45 25.44
C LEU A 2 -45.75 41.00 25.95
N LEU A 3 -46.29 40.13 25.11
CA LEU A 3 -46.21 38.68 25.33
C LEU A 3 -44.78 38.22 25.03
N TYR A 4 -43.99 37.91 26.08
CA TYR A 4 -42.75 37.18 25.94
C TYR A 4 -43.09 35.75 25.51
N PRO A 5 -42.45 35.22 24.44
CA PRO A 5 -42.66 33.82 24.09
C PRO A 5 -42.11 32.94 25.22
N ALA A 6 -42.94 32.01 25.69
CA ALA A 6 -42.54 31.02 26.70
C ALA A 6 -41.30 30.26 26.19
N GLN A 7 -40.21 30.35 26.92
CA GLN A 7 -39.01 29.50 26.69
C GLN A 7 -39.44 28.03 26.86
N LYS A 8 -39.35 27.30 25.75
CA LYS A 8 -39.55 25.85 25.74
C LYS A 8 -38.47 25.27 26.64
N GLN A 9 -38.86 24.77 27.84
CA GLN A 9 -37.95 24.04 28.74
C GLN A 9 -37.50 22.79 27.97
N THR A 10 -36.28 22.80 27.47
CA THR A 10 -35.61 21.61 26.90
C THR A 10 -35.21 20.73 28.08
N THR A 11 -35.85 19.58 28.22
CA THR A 11 -35.42 18.56 29.17
C THR A 11 -34.02 18.07 28.73
N THR A 12 -33.08 18.11 29.68
CA THR A 12 -31.71 17.65 29.45
C THR A 12 -31.43 16.39 30.25
N HIS A 13 -30.59 15.54 29.73
CA HIS A 13 -30.25 14.25 30.31
C HIS A 13 -28.74 14.04 30.32
N ASP A 14 -28.26 13.17 31.20
CA ASP A 14 -26.86 12.83 31.28
C ASP A 14 -26.62 11.46 30.60
N ILE A 15 -25.49 11.34 29.86
CA ILE A 15 -25.08 10.11 29.19
C ILE A 15 -23.81 9.63 29.86
N HIS A 16 -23.91 8.49 30.55
CA HIS A 16 -22.78 7.81 31.14
C HIS A 16 -22.23 6.78 30.14
N ILE A 17 -20.95 6.83 29.87
CA ILE A 17 -20.27 5.97 28.91
C ILE A 17 -19.16 5.21 29.63
N LEU A 18 -19.17 3.89 29.50
CA LEU A 18 -18.10 3.01 29.94
C LEU A 18 -17.42 2.40 28.73
N LEU A 19 -16.12 2.69 28.54
CA LEU A 19 -15.32 2.18 27.42
C LEU A 19 -14.40 1.07 27.90
N LEU A 20 -14.50 -0.07 27.22
CA LEU A 20 -13.70 -1.25 27.50
C LEU A 20 -13.05 -1.77 26.23
N GLU A 21 -11.91 -2.39 26.35
CA GLU A 21 -11.30 -3.18 25.27
C GLU A 21 -12.08 -4.46 25.02
N ARG A 22 -12.26 -4.84 23.75
CA ARG A 22 -13.10 -5.99 23.36
C ARG A 22 -12.55 -7.35 23.80
N GLY A 23 -11.25 -7.51 23.90
CA GLY A 23 -10.59 -8.78 24.26
C GLY A 23 -10.54 -9.03 25.76
N ASN A 24 -9.82 -8.19 26.47
CA ASN A 24 -9.47 -8.36 27.89
C ASN A 24 -10.38 -7.59 28.84
N LYS A 25 -11.34 -6.82 28.33
CA LYS A 25 -12.25 -5.95 29.10
C LYS A 25 -11.54 -4.89 29.96
N GLN A 26 -10.33 -4.52 29.58
CA GLN A 26 -9.62 -3.44 30.29
C GLN A 26 -10.28 -2.08 29.98
N PRO A 27 -10.35 -1.17 30.97
CA PRO A 27 -10.84 0.17 30.75
C PRO A 27 -9.91 0.96 29.83
N LEU A 28 -10.49 1.82 28.98
CA LEU A 28 -9.75 2.66 28.04
C LEU A 28 -9.75 4.11 28.54
N PRO A 29 -8.68 4.54 29.23
CA PRO A 29 -8.55 5.91 29.74
C PRO A 29 -8.20 6.90 28.63
N MET A 30 -8.57 8.17 28.80
CA MET A 30 -8.27 9.26 27.84
C MET A 30 -8.85 9.08 26.44
N ALA A 31 -9.85 8.22 26.26
CA ALA A 31 -10.58 8.12 25.01
C ALA A 31 -11.53 9.33 24.84
N THR A 32 -11.65 9.82 23.63
CA THR A 32 -12.48 11.00 23.34
C THR A 32 -13.85 10.56 22.84
N CYS A 33 -14.91 11.05 23.51
CA CYS A 33 -16.30 10.87 23.15
C CYS A 33 -16.87 12.20 22.66
N VAL A 34 -17.39 12.25 21.41
CA VAL A 34 -17.99 13.46 20.80
C VAL A 34 -19.40 13.16 20.37
N LEU A 35 -20.32 14.05 20.70
CA LEU A 35 -21.73 13.93 20.37
C LEU A 35 -22.12 14.94 19.27
N ASN A 36 -22.42 14.45 18.07
CA ASN A 36 -22.82 15.26 16.93
C ASN A 36 -24.35 15.24 16.72
N PRO A 37 -24.98 16.37 16.29
CA PRO A 37 -24.40 17.66 15.92
C PRO A 37 -24.15 18.62 17.08
N LEU A 38 -24.43 18.24 18.35
CA LEU A 38 -24.34 19.12 19.52
C LEU A 38 -22.92 19.64 19.78
N GLY A 39 -21.88 18.90 19.36
CA GLY A 39 -20.47 19.21 19.64
C GLY A 39 -20.06 19.01 21.10
N ALA A 40 -20.92 18.42 21.95
CA ALA A 40 -20.56 18.06 23.32
C ALA A 40 -19.49 16.97 23.31
N TYR A 41 -18.49 17.11 24.17
CA TYR A 41 -17.39 16.15 24.27
C TYR A 41 -17.04 15.81 25.73
N ALA A 42 -16.53 14.61 25.92
CA ALA A 42 -15.96 14.19 27.20
C ALA A 42 -14.78 13.21 26.93
N ALA A 43 -13.80 13.19 27.82
CA ALA A 43 -12.75 12.19 27.83
C ALA A 43 -13.00 11.17 28.93
N THR A 44 -12.61 9.90 28.73
CA THR A 44 -12.72 8.88 29.75
C THR A 44 -11.66 9.05 30.85
N ASP A 45 -12.05 8.74 32.08
CA ASP A 45 -11.16 8.68 33.23
C ASP A 45 -10.31 7.38 33.26
N MET A 46 -9.57 7.15 34.35
CA MET A 46 -8.71 5.97 34.52
C MET A 46 -9.50 4.66 34.57
N GLU A 47 -10.76 4.70 34.94
CA GLU A 47 -11.70 3.58 34.96
C GLU A 47 -12.45 3.41 33.63
N GLY A 48 -12.11 4.19 32.58
CA GLY A 48 -12.75 4.17 31.27
C GLY A 48 -14.15 4.79 31.25
N LYS A 49 -14.51 5.63 32.22
CA LYS A 49 -15.83 6.27 32.35
C LYS A 49 -15.78 7.69 31.81
N ALA A 50 -16.79 8.08 31.03
CA ALA A 50 -17.04 9.45 30.61
C ALA A 50 -18.50 9.83 30.84
N VAL A 51 -18.78 11.11 31.11
CA VAL A 51 -20.14 11.63 31.30
C VAL A 51 -20.32 12.85 30.43
N LEU A 52 -21.30 12.77 29.50
CA LEU A 52 -21.80 13.93 28.74
C LEU A 52 -23.02 14.49 29.50
N LYS A 53 -22.88 15.69 30.06
CA LYS A 53 -23.90 16.31 30.90
C LYS A 53 -24.81 17.25 30.12
N ASN A 54 -26.05 17.40 30.60
CA ASN A 54 -27.02 18.37 30.08
C ASN A 54 -27.31 18.23 28.58
N VAL A 55 -27.36 17.02 28.06
CA VAL A 55 -27.69 16.75 26.65
C VAL A 55 -29.19 16.91 26.44
N PRO A 56 -29.64 17.76 25.50
CA PRO A 56 -31.05 17.91 25.19
C PRO A 56 -31.66 16.62 24.64
N THR A 57 -32.95 16.41 24.85
CA THR A 57 -33.69 15.30 24.23
C THR A 57 -33.57 15.36 22.71
N GLY A 58 -33.17 14.26 22.05
CA GLY A 58 -32.99 14.22 20.61
C GLY A 58 -32.20 13.01 20.11
N LYS A 59 -32.02 12.95 18.79
CA LYS A 59 -31.20 11.94 18.13
C LYS A 59 -29.80 12.49 17.85
N TYR A 60 -28.80 11.72 18.21
CA TYR A 60 -27.39 12.10 18.09
C TYR A 60 -26.54 10.96 17.56
N ILE A 61 -25.38 11.30 17.03
CA ILE A 61 -24.34 10.36 16.66
C ILE A 61 -23.18 10.50 17.65
N LEU A 62 -22.99 9.47 18.46
CA LEU A 62 -21.87 9.39 19.39
C LEU A 62 -20.66 8.82 18.64
N ASN A 63 -19.61 9.64 18.52
CA ASN A 63 -18.32 9.25 17.95
C ASN A 63 -17.31 9.06 19.07
N ILE A 64 -16.65 7.90 19.08
CA ILE A 64 -15.65 7.57 20.09
C ILE A 64 -14.35 7.23 19.38
N SER A 65 -13.27 7.90 19.77
CA SER A 65 -11.94 7.69 19.23
C SER A 65 -10.93 7.48 20.37
N TYR A 66 -10.05 6.52 20.16
CA TYR A 66 -8.92 6.23 21.03
C TYR A 66 -7.72 5.78 20.22
N VAL A 67 -6.52 6.24 20.59
CA VAL A 67 -5.29 5.91 19.85
C VAL A 67 -5.04 4.41 19.90
N GLY A 68 -4.87 3.79 18.72
CA GLY A 68 -4.69 2.34 18.61
C GLY A 68 -5.97 1.52 18.60
N PHE A 69 -7.16 2.15 18.49
CA PHE A 69 -8.46 1.47 18.43
C PHE A 69 -9.31 1.96 17.25
N GLU A 70 -10.19 1.09 16.75
CA GLU A 70 -11.15 1.44 15.71
C GLU A 70 -12.13 2.49 16.23
N THR A 71 -12.34 3.56 15.46
CA THR A 71 -13.35 4.58 15.81
C THR A 71 -14.74 3.98 15.78
N VAL A 72 -15.49 4.17 16.85
CA VAL A 72 -16.88 3.70 16.95
C VAL A 72 -17.82 4.86 16.71
N GLN A 73 -18.76 4.68 15.75
CA GLN A 73 -19.90 5.56 15.53
C GLN A 73 -21.19 4.85 15.92
N ARG A 74 -22.00 5.47 16.78
CA ARG A 74 -23.28 4.91 17.21
C ARG A 74 -24.36 5.94 17.23
N GLU A 75 -25.47 5.66 16.58
CA GLU A 75 -26.69 6.47 16.74
C GLU A 75 -27.32 6.19 18.11
N ILE A 76 -27.67 7.27 18.82
CA ILE A 76 -28.34 7.21 20.12
C ILE A 76 -29.55 8.16 20.11
N ASN A 77 -30.61 7.75 20.80
CA ASN A 77 -31.79 8.57 21.04
C ASN A 77 -31.83 8.91 22.54
N VAL A 78 -31.72 10.18 22.86
CA VAL A 78 -31.67 10.67 24.24
C VAL A 78 -33.06 11.14 24.65
N GLU A 79 -33.79 10.31 25.39
CA GLU A 79 -35.13 10.62 25.96
C GLU A 79 -35.06 10.60 27.49
N GLN A 80 -34.03 9.99 28.05
CA GLN A 80 -33.75 9.86 29.47
C GLN A 80 -32.26 9.74 29.70
N ASN A 81 -31.80 9.65 30.94
CA ASN A 81 -30.40 9.35 31.24
C ASN A 81 -30.02 7.99 30.63
N LEU A 82 -28.88 7.90 29.98
CA LEU A 82 -28.40 6.72 29.28
C LEU A 82 -27.10 6.19 29.90
N ASP A 83 -27.07 4.89 30.14
CA ASP A 83 -25.85 4.16 30.52
C ASP A 83 -25.40 3.29 29.32
N LEU A 84 -24.25 3.63 28.74
CA LEU A 84 -23.74 2.97 27.55
C LEU A 84 -22.41 2.27 27.88
N THR A 85 -22.38 0.95 27.72
CA THR A 85 -21.13 0.19 27.71
C THR A 85 -20.73 -0.08 26.27
N ILE A 86 -19.57 0.43 25.87
CA ILE A 86 -19.04 0.30 24.50
C ILE A 86 -17.71 -0.43 24.57
N ARG A 87 -17.56 -1.43 23.69
CA ARG A 87 -16.33 -2.21 23.56
C ARG A 87 -15.65 -1.84 22.26
N MET A 88 -14.43 -1.30 22.36
CA MET A 88 -13.61 -0.94 21.22
C MET A 88 -12.68 -2.10 20.86
N SER A 89 -12.59 -2.38 19.56
CA SER A 89 -11.57 -3.30 19.05
C SER A 89 -10.26 -2.54 18.92
N PRO A 90 -9.13 -3.09 19.40
CA PRO A 90 -7.86 -2.50 19.05
C PRO A 90 -7.80 -2.46 17.51
N THR A 91 -7.58 -1.28 16.96
CA THR A 91 -7.06 -1.24 15.62
C THR A 91 -5.78 -2.04 15.74
N SER A 92 -5.73 -3.20 15.12
CA SER A 92 -4.45 -3.65 14.68
C SER A 92 -3.96 -2.56 13.70
N LEU A 93 -3.33 -1.53 14.22
CA LEU A 93 -2.05 -1.11 13.71
C LEU A 93 -1.11 -2.29 14.00
N ALA A 94 -1.46 -3.49 13.52
CA ALA A 94 -0.48 -4.27 12.88
C ALA A 94 0.10 -3.26 11.89
N LEU A 95 1.21 -2.63 12.17
CA LEU A 95 2.27 -2.55 11.21
C LEU A 95 2.11 -3.87 10.50
N LYS A 96 1.40 -3.84 9.34
CA LYS A 96 1.23 -5.09 8.59
C LYS A 96 2.66 -5.46 8.44
N GLU A 97 3.05 -6.41 9.27
CA GLU A 97 4.41 -6.90 9.34
C GLU A 97 4.76 -7.06 7.89
N VAL A 98 5.89 -6.49 7.47
CA VAL A 98 6.34 -6.61 6.08
C VAL A 98 6.66 -8.08 5.91
N VAL A 99 5.60 -8.87 5.77
CA VAL A 99 5.70 -10.31 5.67
C VAL A 99 6.03 -10.59 4.22
N VAL A 100 7.30 -10.79 3.97
CA VAL A 100 7.71 -11.55 2.79
C VAL A 100 7.24 -12.98 3.05
N VAL A 101 6.02 -13.29 2.63
CA VAL A 101 5.44 -14.62 2.81
C VAL A 101 6.12 -15.55 1.83
N ALA A 102 7.07 -16.36 2.32
CA ALA A 102 7.52 -17.50 1.56
C ALA A 102 6.40 -18.55 1.58
N LYS A 103 5.60 -18.65 0.54
CA LYS A 103 4.69 -19.76 0.33
C LYS A 103 5.50 -20.96 -0.17
N GLN A 104 5.65 -21.96 0.68
CA GLN A 104 6.14 -23.26 0.24
C GLN A 104 4.92 -24.02 -0.31
N ASN A 105 4.82 -24.14 -1.62
CA ASN A 105 3.80 -25.00 -2.23
C ASN A 105 4.12 -26.44 -1.90
N ALA A 106 3.23 -27.12 -1.18
CA ALA A 106 3.40 -28.51 -0.73
C ALA A 106 3.47 -29.54 -1.87
N ALA A 107 3.25 -29.15 -3.11
CA ALA A 107 3.26 -30.01 -4.29
C ALA A 107 4.35 -29.68 -5.32
N GLY A 108 5.26 -28.74 -5.04
CA GLY A 108 6.23 -28.30 -6.02
C GLY A 108 7.63 -28.06 -5.46
N GLU A 109 8.62 -28.32 -6.26
CA GLU A 109 10.03 -28.05 -6.00
C GLU A 109 10.39 -26.55 -6.06
N SER A 110 9.38 -25.66 -6.21
CA SER A 110 9.56 -24.21 -6.33
C SER A 110 9.22 -23.50 -5.01
N THR A 111 10.10 -22.61 -4.58
CA THR A 111 9.86 -21.71 -3.45
C THR A 111 9.42 -20.35 -3.98
N SER A 112 8.22 -19.93 -3.66
CA SER A 112 7.76 -18.57 -4.00
C SER A 112 7.93 -17.61 -2.82
N SER A 113 8.22 -16.36 -3.12
CA SER A 113 8.27 -15.25 -2.15
C SER A 113 7.43 -14.11 -2.69
N ILE A 114 6.52 -13.58 -1.88
CA ILE A 114 5.65 -12.47 -2.26
C ILE A 114 6.08 -11.22 -1.50
N ILE A 115 6.37 -10.16 -2.23
CA ILE A 115 6.70 -8.83 -1.72
C ILE A 115 5.48 -7.95 -1.97
N GLY A 116 4.81 -7.54 -0.91
CA GLY A 116 3.62 -6.70 -1.00
C GLY A 116 3.93 -5.20 -1.00
N ARG A 117 2.91 -4.39 -1.31
CA ARG A 117 3.01 -2.93 -1.42
C ARG A 117 3.66 -2.26 -0.23
N GLN A 118 3.37 -2.69 0.99
CA GLN A 118 3.95 -2.10 2.20
C GLN A 118 5.46 -2.25 2.27
N ALA A 119 5.99 -3.42 1.91
CA ALA A 119 7.43 -3.64 1.84
C ALA A 119 8.09 -2.71 0.85
N ILE A 120 7.47 -2.53 -0.32
CA ILE A 120 7.91 -1.64 -1.39
C ILE A 120 7.92 -0.18 -0.92
N ASP A 121 6.86 0.26 -0.22
CA ASP A 121 6.77 1.62 0.33
C ASP A 121 7.78 1.85 1.47
N HIS A 122 8.01 0.88 2.33
CA HIS A 122 9.03 0.98 3.39
C HIS A 122 10.45 1.11 2.84
N LEU A 123 10.76 0.38 1.78
CA LEU A 123 12.05 0.46 1.10
C LEU A 123 12.20 1.80 0.35
N GLN A 124 11.11 2.52 0.10
CA GLN A 124 11.06 3.68 -0.79
C GLN A 124 11.62 3.36 -2.19
N ALA A 125 11.35 2.14 -2.66
CA ALA A 125 11.83 1.65 -3.94
C ALA A 125 11.46 2.60 -5.10
N MET A 126 12.39 2.84 -6.01
CA MET A 126 12.19 3.66 -7.22
C MET A 126 11.94 2.78 -8.45
N SER A 127 12.45 1.56 -8.43
CA SER A 127 12.37 0.60 -9.54
C SER A 127 12.16 -0.82 -9.04
N LEU A 128 11.85 -1.73 -9.96
CA LEU A 128 11.76 -3.15 -9.65
C LEU A 128 13.11 -3.71 -9.14
N ASP A 129 14.24 -3.14 -9.57
CA ASP A 129 15.56 -3.54 -9.07
C ASP A 129 15.67 -3.36 -7.56
N ASP A 130 15.17 -2.24 -7.03
CA ASP A 130 15.15 -2.01 -5.59
C ASP A 130 14.25 -3.02 -4.87
N VAL A 131 13.09 -3.35 -5.46
CA VAL A 131 12.17 -4.34 -4.88
C VAL A 131 12.81 -5.72 -4.80
N MET A 132 13.62 -6.09 -5.80
CA MET A 132 14.34 -7.36 -5.81
C MET A 132 15.34 -7.50 -4.66
N GLN A 133 15.80 -6.41 -4.06
CA GLN A 133 16.68 -6.44 -2.88
C GLN A 133 15.99 -7.01 -1.63
N LEU A 134 14.66 -7.02 -1.58
CA LEU A 134 13.90 -7.64 -0.49
C LEU A 134 13.87 -9.16 -0.53
N ILE A 135 14.45 -9.77 -1.57
CA ILE A 135 14.52 -11.23 -1.69
C ILE A 135 15.55 -11.77 -0.69
N PRO A 136 15.21 -12.77 0.12
CA PRO A 136 16.17 -13.38 1.01
C PRO A 136 17.39 -13.92 0.24
N GLY A 137 18.58 -13.53 0.65
CA GLY A 137 19.84 -13.91 0.03
C GLY A 137 20.38 -12.94 -1.02
N HIS A 138 19.65 -11.87 -1.36
CA HIS A 138 20.19 -10.76 -2.14
C HIS A 138 21.00 -9.79 -1.27
N LEU A 139 22.09 -9.26 -1.84
CA LEU A 139 22.86 -8.21 -1.19
C LEU A 139 22.13 -6.89 -1.34
N MET A 140 21.90 -6.17 -0.25
CA MET A 140 21.35 -4.82 -0.27
C MET A 140 22.35 -3.88 -0.96
N LYS A 141 21.89 -3.19 -1.98
CA LYS A 141 22.64 -2.13 -2.68
C LYS A 141 21.94 -0.81 -2.46
N ASN A 142 22.69 0.28 -2.52
CA ASN A 142 22.06 1.59 -2.63
C ASN A 142 21.30 1.67 -3.95
N THR A 143 20.15 2.34 -3.94
CA THR A 143 19.36 2.60 -5.15
C THR A 143 20.24 3.28 -6.19
N ASP A 144 20.52 2.59 -7.28
CA ASP A 144 21.34 3.07 -8.39
C ASP A 144 20.62 2.85 -9.72
N LEU A 145 20.09 3.92 -10.29
CA LEU A 145 19.48 3.89 -11.59
C LEU A 145 20.47 4.15 -12.73
N THR A 146 21.75 4.40 -12.45
CA THR A 146 22.76 4.69 -13.48
C THR A 146 23.30 3.42 -14.13
N SER A 147 23.30 2.30 -13.40
CA SER A 147 23.77 1.00 -13.86
C SER A 147 22.59 0.10 -14.26
N ARG A 148 22.69 -0.57 -15.42
CA ARG A 148 21.66 -1.54 -15.82
C ARG A 148 21.59 -2.70 -14.85
N SER A 149 20.38 -3.15 -14.58
CA SER A 149 20.11 -4.29 -13.71
C SER A 149 19.15 -5.27 -14.38
N ASN A 150 19.48 -6.53 -14.31
CA ASN A 150 18.70 -7.64 -14.87
C ASN A 150 18.30 -8.60 -13.75
N VAL A 151 17.24 -9.38 -13.98
CA VAL A 151 16.84 -10.45 -13.06
C VAL A 151 17.96 -11.50 -12.97
N GLN A 152 18.48 -11.67 -11.77
CA GLN A 152 19.47 -12.71 -11.45
C GLN A 152 18.92 -13.60 -10.33
N LEU A 153 18.35 -14.73 -10.69
CA LEU A 153 17.87 -15.74 -9.76
C LEU A 153 18.79 -16.95 -9.83
N ARG A 154 19.37 -17.34 -8.70
CA ARG A 154 20.24 -18.53 -8.58
C ARG A 154 21.50 -18.54 -9.45
N THR A 155 22.12 -17.41 -9.72
CA THR A 155 23.36 -17.37 -10.46
C THR A 155 24.56 -17.16 -9.55
N LEU A 156 25.57 -18.01 -9.69
CA LEU A 156 26.82 -17.90 -8.97
C LEU A 156 27.81 -16.92 -9.60
N VAL A 157 27.51 -16.43 -10.80
CA VAL A 157 28.41 -15.57 -11.57
C VAL A 157 27.64 -14.34 -12.05
N ASN A 158 28.17 -13.16 -11.79
CA ASN A 158 27.69 -11.89 -12.31
C ASN A 158 27.87 -11.75 -13.84
N ASN A 159 27.37 -12.70 -14.60
CA ASN A 159 27.38 -12.59 -16.06
C ASN A 159 26.08 -11.95 -16.53
N ASN A 160 26.22 -10.84 -17.25
CA ASN A 160 25.12 -10.11 -17.91
C ASN A 160 24.37 -10.94 -18.98
N THR A 161 24.65 -12.22 -19.08
CA THR A 161 24.16 -13.13 -20.16
C THR A 161 22.97 -13.98 -19.74
N ASN A 162 22.35 -13.75 -18.58
CA ASN A 162 21.28 -14.61 -18.03
C ASN A 162 19.89 -14.35 -18.60
N ALA A 163 19.78 -13.86 -19.82
CA ALA A 163 18.49 -13.64 -20.46
C ALA A 163 17.66 -14.93 -20.66
N PHE A 164 18.30 -16.09 -20.68
CA PHE A 164 17.63 -17.37 -20.93
C PHE A 164 17.14 -18.09 -19.67
N GLY A 165 17.50 -17.64 -18.48
CA GLY A 165 17.21 -18.40 -17.26
C GLY A 165 16.00 -17.93 -16.48
N SER A 166 15.64 -16.66 -16.60
CA SER A 166 14.59 -16.02 -15.82
C SER A 166 13.75 -15.10 -16.69
N SER A 167 12.46 -14.98 -16.39
CA SER A 167 11.53 -14.08 -17.10
C SER A 167 10.79 -13.18 -16.11
N ILE A 168 10.26 -12.08 -16.64
CA ILE A 168 9.36 -11.19 -15.93
C ILE A 168 8.00 -11.26 -16.62
N ILE A 169 6.95 -11.47 -15.83
CA ILE A 169 5.56 -11.38 -16.26
C ILE A 169 4.92 -10.21 -15.57
N MET A 170 4.37 -9.27 -16.33
CA MET A 170 3.66 -8.13 -15.80
C MET A 170 2.18 -8.24 -16.14
N ASP A 171 1.33 -8.35 -15.12
CA ASP A 171 -0.13 -8.51 -15.25
C ASP A 171 -0.55 -9.64 -16.23
N GLY A 172 0.18 -10.77 -16.18
CA GLY A 172 -0.06 -11.93 -17.02
C GLY A 172 0.61 -11.86 -18.40
N VAL A 173 1.28 -10.76 -18.76
CA VAL A 173 1.97 -10.60 -20.05
C VAL A 173 3.48 -10.79 -19.86
N PRO A 174 4.11 -11.75 -20.53
CA PRO A 174 5.55 -11.93 -20.43
C PRO A 174 6.28 -10.75 -21.09
N MET A 175 7.23 -10.16 -20.37
CA MET A 175 8.11 -9.15 -20.93
C MET A 175 9.17 -9.80 -21.81
N SER A 176 9.42 -9.20 -22.96
CA SER A 176 10.41 -9.75 -23.90
C SER A 176 11.81 -9.75 -23.30
N ASN A 177 12.41 -10.93 -23.23
CA ASN A 177 13.82 -11.12 -22.93
C ASN A 177 14.72 -11.06 -24.16
N ASN A 178 14.15 -10.78 -25.34
CA ASN A 178 14.91 -10.60 -26.55
C ASN A 178 15.85 -9.41 -26.37
N GLY A 179 17.13 -9.71 -26.18
CA GLY A 179 18.11 -8.70 -25.90
C GLY A 179 18.26 -7.74 -27.06
N THR A 180 18.35 -6.46 -26.73
CA THR A 180 18.94 -5.48 -27.64
C THR A 180 20.40 -5.84 -27.82
N LEU A 181 20.81 -6.11 -29.04
CA LEU A 181 22.23 -6.19 -29.41
C LEU A 181 22.91 -4.93 -28.87
N SER A 182 23.86 -5.11 -27.99
CA SER A 182 24.56 -4.00 -27.33
C SER A 182 25.14 -3.08 -28.40
N GLN A 183 24.67 -1.88 -28.40
CA GLN A 183 25.28 -0.81 -29.16
C GLN A 183 26.53 -0.33 -28.41
N GLY A 184 27.62 -0.54 -28.96
CA GLY A 184 28.82 0.14 -28.52
C GLY A 184 30.09 -0.68 -28.61
N GLY A 185 30.81 -0.44 -29.66
CA GLY A 185 32.19 -0.88 -29.79
C GLY A 185 32.35 -2.35 -30.09
N PHE A 186 33.55 -2.82 -30.14
CA PHE A 186 33.98 -4.16 -30.52
C PHE A 186 33.56 -5.33 -29.57
N SER A 187 32.61 -5.10 -28.69
CA SER A 187 32.11 -6.11 -27.74
C SER A 187 30.66 -6.41 -28.05
N SER A 188 30.39 -7.51 -28.69
CA SER A 188 29.06 -8.09 -28.84
C SER A 188 28.68 -8.84 -27.56
N THR A 189 28.21 -8.15 -26.55
CA THR A 189 27.50 -8.79 -25.47
C THR A 189 26.08 -9.09 -25.95
N ALA A 190 25.87 -10.30 -26.42
CA ALA A 190 24.54 -10.81 -26.72
C ALA A 190 23.73 -10.86 -25.41
N PHE A 191 22.49 -10.33 -25.45
CA PHE A 191 21.43 -10.53 -24.47
C PHE A 191 21.62 -9.87 -23.09
N VAL A 192 21.01 -8.71 -22.95
CA VAL A 192 20.95 -8.00 -21.68
C VAL A 192 19.56 -8.16 -21.00
N GLY A 193 18.70 -9.05 -21.37
CA GLY A 193 17.39 -9.24 -20.72
C GLY A 193 16.59 -7.94 -20.46
N THR A 194 15.48 -8.04 -19.75
CA THR A 194 14.69 -6.86 -19.35
C THR A 194 15.43 -6.05 -18.30
N ASP A 195 15.58 -4.75 -18.54
CA ASP A 195 16.20 -3.81 -17.60
C ASP A 195 15.21 -3.45 -16.48
N LEU A 196 15.48 -3.90 -15.26
CA LEU A 196 14.62 -3.71 -14.09
C LEU A 196 14.40 -2.24 -13.71
N ARG A 197 15.30 -1.35 -14.13
CA ARG A 197 15.16 0.09 -13.90
C ARG A 197 14.01 0.71 -14.65
N GLN A 198 13.56 0.09 -15.77
CA GLN A 198 12.45 0.58 -16.58
C GLN A 198 11.10 0.42 -15.92
N ILE A 199 10.97 -0.48 -14.93
CA ILE A 199 9.72 -0.77 -14.24
C ILE A 199 9.67 0.08 -12.98
N SER A 200 8.72 1.03 -12.93
CA SER A 200 8.52 1.91 -11.76
C SER A 200 7.94 1.14 -10.59
N ALA A 201 8.57 1.25 -9.40
CA ALA A 201 8.06 0.65 -8.18
C ALA A 201 6.76 1.30 -7.69
N ASP A 202 6.47 2.54 -8.11
CA ASP A 202 5.25 3.24 -7.67
C ASP A 202 3.97 2.71 -8.30
N ASP A 203 4.07 1.97 -9.41
CA ASP A 203 2.94 1.30 -10.08
C ASP A 203 2.72 -0.14 -9.61
N ILE A 204 3.64 -0.71 -8.85
CA ILE A 204 3.60 -2.11 -8.39
C ILE A 204 2.75 -2.25 -7.13
N GLU A 205 1.82 -3.20 -7.11
CA GLU A 205 1.08 -3.63 -5.93
C GLU A 205 1.81 -4.76 -5.20
N SER A 206 2.25 -5.76 -5.96
CA SER A 206 3.03 -6.87 -5.40
C SER A 206 3.95 -7.49 -6.44
N VAL A 207 5.01 -8.13 -5.95
CA VAL A 207 5.94 -8.93 -6.77
C VAL A 207 5.99 -10.33 -6.18
N GLU A 208 5.69 -11.32 -7.00
CA GLU A 208 5.89 -12.73 -6.66
C GLU A 208 7.15 -13.24 -7.37
N ILE A 209 8.06 -13.83 -6.60
CA ILE A 209 9.32 -14.38 -7.11
C ILE A 209 9.28 -15.88 -6.91
N ILE A 210 9.25 -16.61 -8.01
CA ILE A 210 9.28 -18.07 -8.04
C ILE A 210 10.70 -18.51 -8.33
N ARG A 211 11.33 -19.13 -7.33
CA ARG A 211 12.72 -19.65 -7.44
C ARG A 211 12.68 -21.13 -7.71
N GLY A 212 13.30 -21.56 -8.77
CA GLY A 212 13.33 -22.95 -9.18
C GLY A 212 12.67 -23.13 -10.55
N ILE A 213 12.16 -24.32 -10.81
CA ILE A 213 11.45 -24.66 -12.03
C ILE A 213 9.98 -24.22 -11.83
N PRO A 214 9.52 -23.17 -12.50
CA PRO A 214 8.12 -22.76 -12.41
C PRO A 214 7.20 -23.80 -13.07
N SER A 215 5.88 -23.64 -12.90
CA SER A 215 4.90 -24.49 -13.58
C SER A 215 5.14 -24.54 -15.10
N ALA A 216 4.82 -25.67 -15.73
CA ALA A 216 4.93 -25.84 -17.19
C ALA A 216 4.10 -24.84 -18.01
N GLU A 217 3.19 -24.12 -17.35
CA GLU A 217 2.44 -23.00 -17.92
C GLU A 217 3.38 -21.85 -18.37
N TYR A 218 4.51 -21.69 -17.70
CA TYR A 218 5.52 -20.69 -17.98
C TYR A 218 6.70 -21.36 -18.70
N GLY A 219 6.63 -21.48 -20.01
CA GLY A 219 7.67 -22.13 -20.81
C GLY A 219 9.04 -21.45 -20.73
N ASP A 220 10.09 -22.20 -21.10
CA ASP A 220 11.47 -21.73 -21.33
C ASP A 220 12.22 -21.10 -20.12
N LEU A 221 11.90 -21.50 -18.91
CA LEU A 221 12.51 -20.97 -17.69
C LEU A 221 13.37 -22.03 -16.97
N THR A 222 14.61 -21.70 -16.67
CA THR A 222 15.54 -22.60 -15.97
C THR A 222 15.91 -22.12 -14.56
N SER A 223 15.81 -20.81 -14.29
CA SER A 223 16.32 -20.22 -13.04
C SER A 223 15.24 -19.63 -12.15
N GLY A 224 14.10 -19.25 -12.72
CA GLY A 224 12.97 -18.70 -11.97
C GLY A 224 12.16 -17.67 -12.73
N LEU A 225 11.11 -17.18 -12.07
CA LEU A 225 10.12 -16.27 -12.62
C LEU A 225 9.82 -15.12 -11.65
N VAL A 226 9.71 -13.92 -12.18
CA VAL A 226 9.23 -12.74 -11.44
C VAL A 226 7.87 -12.34 -12.00
N VAL A 227 6.83 -12.43 -11.18
CA VAL A 227 5.48 -11.99 -11.54
C VAL A 227 5.21 -10.66 -10.86
N VAL A 228 4.93 -9.63 -11.65
CA VAL A 228 4.64 -8.28 -11.18
C VAL A 228 3.16 -8.01 -11.36
N HIS A 229 2.52 -7.58 -10.31
CA HIS A 229 1.12 -7.15 -10.32
C HIS A 229 1.06 -5.63 -10.16
N SER A 230 0.45 -4.95 -11.12
CA SER A 230 0.23 -3.52 -11.06
C SER A 230 -0.89 -3.14 -10.09
N LYS A 231 -0.88 -1.91 -9.62
CA LYS A 231 -1.93 -1.39 -8.76
C LYS A 231 -3.28 -1.35 -9.46
N ILE A 232 -4.26 -2.00 -8.87
CA ILE A 232 -5.64 -2.02 -9.33
C ILE A 232 -6.55 -1.64 -8.18
N GLY A 233 -7.53 -0.77 -8.44
CA GLY A 233 -8.50 -0.41 -7.41
C GLY A 233 -8.70 1.09 -7.27
N GLN A 234 -9.71 1.47 -6.49
CA GLN A 234 -9.97 2.88 -6.18
C GLN A 234 -8.92 3.39 -5.18
N THR A 235 -8.13 4.37 -5.59
CA THR A 235 -7.14 5.02 -4.73
C THR A 235 -7.32 6.54 -4.75
N PRO A 236 -7.06 7.25 -3.64
CA PRO A 236 -7.01 8.70 -3.64
C PRO A 236 -5.85 9.20 -4.52
N TRP A 237 -5.75 10.50 -4.71
CA TRP A 237 -4.58 11.11 -5.31
C TRP A 237 -3.32 10.72 -4.52
N GLN A 238 -2.34 10.17 -5.19
CA GLN A 238 -1.04 9.83 -4.64
C GLN A 238 0.01 10.67 -5.37
N ILE A 239 0.64 11.57 -4.62
CA ILE A 239 1.76 12.37 -5.10
C ILE A 239 2.96 11.99 -4.25
N LYS A 240 4.02 11.52 -4.88
CA LYS A 240 5.25 11.11 -4.19
C LYS A 240 6.45 11.79 -4.81
N GLY A 241 7.39 12.19 -3.97
CA GLY A 241 8.71 12.67 -4.35
C GLY A 241 9.75 11.94 -3.54
N LYS A 242 10.73 11.34 -4.21
CA LYS A 242 11.88 10.66 -3.58
C LYS A 242 13.15 11.28 -4.11
N ILE A 243 14.01 11.73 -3.22
CA ILE A 243 15.27 12.37 -3.58
C ILE A 243 16.38 11.72 -2.75
N ASN A 244 17.36 11.16 -3.45
CA ASN A 244 18.56 10.57 -2.88
C ASN A 244 19.80 11.23 -3.53
N PRO A 245 21.00 11.11 -2.95
CA PRO A 245 22.20 11.55 -3.62
C PRO A 245 22.35 10.87 -4.99
N GLY A 246 22.25 11.64 -6.08
CA GLY A 246 22.38 11.15 -7.45
C GLY A 246 21.11 10.60 -8.09
N THR A 247 19.95 10.59 -7.39
CA THR A 247 18.67 10.15 -7.96
C THR A 247 17.51 11.00 -7.49
N MET A 248 16.54 11.22 -8.38
CA MET A 248 15.23 11.80 -8.03
C MET A 248 14.12 11.04 -8.75
N ASN A 249 12.98 10.91 -8.08
CA ASN A 249 11.80 10.29 -8.64
C ASN A 249 10.56 11.06 -8.19
N TYR A 250 9.66 11.33 -9.12
CA TYR A 250 8.36 11.95 -8.87
C TYR A 250 7.28 11.09 -9.47
N SER A 251 6.25 10.81 -8.70
CA SER A 251 5.10 10.03 -9.20
C SER A 251 3.77 10.67 -8.84
N LEU A 252 2.81 10.51 -9.74
CA LEU A 252 1.44 10.97 -9.61
C LEU A 252 0.50 9.86 -10.05
N GLY A 253 -0.36 9.40 -9.16
CA GLY A 253 -1.29 8.31 -9.47
C GLY A 253 -2.68 8.52 -8.87
N LYS A 254 -3.68 7.91 -9.48
CA LYS A 254 -5.05 7.86 -8.98
C LYS A 254 -5.82 6.66 -9.54
N GLY A 255 -6.65 6.05 -8.70
CA GLY A 255 -7.67 5.09 -9.12
C GLY A 255 -9.07 5.72 -9.09
N LEU A 256 -9.65 5.92 -10.27
CA LEU A 256 -10.96 6.55 -10.46
C LEU A 256 -12.03 5.49 -10.62
N ARG A 257 -13.04 5.49 -9.77
CA ARG A 257 -14.25 4.73 -10.01
C ARG A 257 -15.11 5.50 -11.02
N LEU A 258 -15.34 4.94 -12.20
CA LEU A 258 -16.11 5.59 -13.26
C LEU A 258 -17.63 5.58 -12.94
N ASN A 259 -18.16 4.41 -12.57
CA ASN A 259 -19.52 4.22 -12.09
C ASN A 259 -19.60 2.86 -11.40
N LYS A 260 -20.76 2.54 -10.74
CA LYS A 260 -20.98 1.24 -10.07
C LYS A 260 -20.78 0.06 -11.03
N ASP A 261 -21.19 0.22 -12.29
CA ASP A 261 -21.15 -0.83 -13.31
C ASP A 261 -20.03 -0.63 -14.36
N ALA A 262 -19.38 0.53 -14.37
CA ALA A 262 -18.39 0.89 -15.38
C ALA A 262 -16.94 0.55 -14.97
N GLY A 263 -16.72 0.05 -13.74
CA GLY A 263 -15.40 -0.36 -13.29
C GLY A 263 -14.52 0.77 -12.75
N ILE A 264 -13.23 0.49 -12.65
CA ILE A 264 -12.21 1.38 -12.07
C ILE A 264 -11.12 1.60 -13.12
N LEU A 265 -10.75 2.85 -13.31
CA LEU A 265 -9.65 3.27 -14.15
C LEU A 265 -8.49 3.75 -13.27
N ASN A 266 -7.35 3.12 -13.38
CA ASN A 266 -6.12 3.51 -12.70
C ASN A 266 -5.19 4.18 -13.70
N PHE A 267 -4.57 5.28 -13.30
CA PHE A 267 -3.46 5.84 -14.06
C PHE A 267 -2.30 6.17 -13.12
N ASN A 268 -1.09 6.09 -13.64
CA ASN A 268 0.12 6.49 -12.96
C ASN A 268 1.07 7.18 -13.94
N LEU A 269 1.65 8.28 -13.50
CA LEU A 269 2.72 9.01 -14.17
C LEU A 269 3.93 8.96 -13.26
N ASP A 270 5.07 8.58 -13.79
CA ASP A 270 6.31 8.50 -13.04
C ASP A 270 7.46 9.10 -13.87
N TYR A 271 8.25 9.94 -13.23
CA TYR A 271 9.50 10.47 -13.76
C TYR A 271 10.62 10.16 -12.79
N ALA A 272 11.66 9.51 -13.26
CA ALA A 272 12.85 9.26 -12.50
C ALA A 272 14.09 9.72 -13.28
N GLN A 273 15.00 10.36 -12.58
CA GLN A 273 16.29 10.77 -13.10
C GLN A 273 17.41 10.30 -12.18
N ALA A 274 18.50 9.83 -12.77
CA ALA A 274 19.71 9.48 -12.02
C ALA A 274 20.95 9.97 -12.75
N TRP A 275 21.96 10.35 -11.96
CA TRP A 275 23.26 10.81 -12.45
C TRP A 275 24.38 10.33 -11.54
N GLY A 276 25.45 9.80 -12.13
CA GLY A 276 26.66 9.44 -11.39
C GLY A 276 27.51 10.66 -11.02
N ASP A 277 27.57 11.64 -11.94
CA ASP A 277 28.22 12.95 -11.72
C ASP A 277 27.32 14.03 -12.32
N PRO A 278 26.84 15.01 -11.53
CA PRO A 278 25.97 16.09 -12.03
C PRO A 278 26.59 16.92 -13.17
N ARG A 279 27.92 16.89 -13.29
CA ARG A 279 28.65 17.58 -14.33
C ARG A 279 28.70 16.82 -15.66
N GLN A 280 28.41 15.52 -15.65
CA GLN A 280 28.48 14.65 -16.82
C GLN A 280 27.08 14.19 -17.26
N LYS A 281 26.39 15.03 -18.03
CA LYS A 281 25.04 14.71 -18.56
C LYS A 281 24.98 13.45 -19.44
N THR A 282 26.10 13.04 -20.03
CA THR A 282 26.20 11.86 -20.88
C THR A 282 26.07 10.54 -20.13
N LYS A 283 26.12 10.54 -18.81
CA LYS A 283 25.96 9.37 -17.93
C LYS A 283 24.70 9.48 -17.09
N SER A 284 23.71 10.25 -17.49
CA SER A 284 22.41 10.33 -16.85
C SER A 284 21.47 9.28 -17.37
N PHE A 285 20.53 8.87 -16.54
CA PHE A 285 19.41 8.00 -16.88
C PHE A 285 18.13 8.77 -16.59
N ASP A 286 17.25 8.82 -17.59
CA ASP A 286 15.93 9.41 -17.47
C ASP A 286 14.88 8.36 -17.82
N ARG A 287 13.86 8.23 -16.97
CA ARG A 287 12.73 7.33 -17.18
C ARG A 287 11.43 8.13 -17.07
N TYR A 288 10.61 8.01 -18.08
CA TYR A 288 9.23 8.48 -18.09
C TYR A 288 8.32 7.27 -18.20
N THR A 289 7.47 7.05 -17.23
CA THR A 289 6.51 5.94 -17.25
C THR A 289 5.10 6.51 -17.20
N PHE A 290 4.27 6.02 -18.11
CA PHE A 290 2.85 6.23 -18.10
C PHE A 290 2.18 4.87 -18.08
N SER A 291 1.36 4.60 -17.07
CA SER A 291 0.55 3.38 -17.00
C SER A 291 -0.92 3.72 -16.90
N LEU A 292 -1.73 2.93 -17.58
CA LEU A 292 -3.17 3.02 -17.58
C LEU A 292 -3.75 1.61 -17.43
N GLY A 293 -4.45 1.38 -16.33
CA GLY A 293 -5.10 0.11 -16.03
C GLY A 293 -6.62 0.28 -15.93
N TYR A 294 -7.37 -0.69 -16.45
CA TYR A 294 -8.80 -0.75 -16.28
C TYR A 294 -9.20 -2.09 -15.66
N SER A 295 -10.05 -2.03 -14.65
CA SER A 295 -10.59 -3.23 -14.01
C SER A 295 -12.10 -3.15 -13.86
N LYS A 296 -12.78 -4.26 -14.14
CA LYS A 296 -14.22 -4.43 -13.95
C LYS A 296 -14.50 -5.79 -13.34
N ASP A 297 -15.31 -5.80 -12.28
CA ASP A 297 -15.82 -7.05 -11.70
C ASP A 297 -16.97 -7.59 -12.56
N LEU A 298 -16.77 -8.77 -13.13
CA LEU A 298 -17.73 -9.46 -13.98
C LEU A 298 -18.57 -10.50 -13.21
N SER A 299 -18.36 -10.64 -11.90
CA SER A 299 -19.05 -11.65 -11.08
C SER A 299 -20.56 -11.39 -10.89
N ARG A 300 -21.07 -10.27 -11.44
CA ARG A 300 -22.49 -9.85 -11.34
C ARG A 300 -23.26 -9.92 -12.66
N ILE A 301 -22.74 -10.65 -13.63
CA ILE A 301 -23.46 -10.90 -14.89
C ILE A 301 -24.11 -12.29 -14.85
#